data_12534b32b493ee9fd2b4c96390711e4f
#
_entry.id   12534b32b493ee9fd2b4c96390711e4f
#
_cell.length_a   1.000
_cell.length_b   1.000
_cell.length_c   1.000
_cell.angle_alpha   90.00
_cell.angle_beta   90.00
_cell.angle_gamma   90.00
#
_symmetry.space_group_name_H-M   'P 1'
#
loop_
_entity.id
_entity.type
_entity.pdbx_description
1 polymer ?
#
loop_
_entity_poly.entity_id
_entity_poly.type
_entity_poly.pdbx_seq_one_letter_code
_entity_poly.pdbx_strand_id
1 'polypeptide(L)'
;SLNLRLSENKIGLGTLNQLYMALELLLFETEGNILNLCLIEELEAHLHPQAQLRTIKHFQNKNNENNQIILTTHSITLASSVKLENLILCKNNKAYSMRAEYTKLEEHDYKFLEMFLDATKANLFFAKGVILVEGTAENILIPTIAEIIGKPLHEYGISVVNVGNIAFFKYSKIFLREKEEEKLDIPVAIITD
;
A
#
# COMPACT_ATOMS: atom_id res chain seq x y z
N SER A 1 -1.56 -38.61 0.90
CA SER A 1 -0.27 -38.10 0.41
C SER A 1 -0.48 -37.35 -0.89
N LEU A 2 -0.34 -36.02 -0.87
CA LEU A 2 -0.31 -35.20 -2.08
C LEU A 2 1.02 -35.42 -2.81
N ASN A 3 0.98 -36.11 -3.92
CA ASN A 3 2.10 -36.24 -4.84
C ASN A 3 2.07 -35.05 -5.82
N LEU A 4 2.72 -33.94 -5.47
CA LEU A 4 3.01 -32.86 -6.41
C LEU A 4 4.11 -33.30 -7.36
N ARG A 5 3.74 -33.67 -8.59
CA ARG A 5 4.70 -33.87 -9.69
C ARG A 5 4.81 -32.53 -10.45
N LEU A 6 5.93 -31.85 -10.27
CA LEU A 6 6.34 -30.78 -11.15
C LEU A 6 6.75 -31.41 -12.50
N SER A 7 5.97 -31.16 -13.55
CA SER A 7 6.42 -31.51 -14.92
C SER A 7 7.66 -30.68 -15.25
N GLU A 8 8.60 -31.23 -16.00
CA GLU A 8 9.91 -30.62 -16.36
C GLU A 8 9.79 -29.33 -17.21
N ASN A 9 8.61 -28.81 -17.42
CA ASN A 9 8.42 -27.50 -18.04
C ASN A 9 8.93 -26.41 -17.09
N LYS A 10 9.79 -25.54 -17.59
CA LYS A 10 10.39 -24.39 -16.89
C LYS A 10 9.30 -23.55 -16.21
N ILE A 11 9.08 -23.80 -14.94
CA ILE A 11 8.18 -23.00 -14.12
C ILE A 11 8.87 -21.67 -13.84
N GLY A 12 8.22 -20.56 -14.15
CA GLY A 12 8.74 -19.23 -13.84
C GLY A 12 8.86 -19.02 -12.31
N LEU A 13 9.83 -18.23 -11.90
CA LEU A 13 10.10 -17.92 -10.47
C LEU A 13 8.85 -17.44 -9.73
N GLY A 14 7.99 -16.65 -10.40
CA GLY A 14 6.73 -16.18 -9.79
C GLY A 14 5.76 -17.32 -9.45
N THR A 15 5.63 -18.32 -10.33
CA THR A 15 4.78 -19.48 -10.07
C THR A 15 5.37 -20.37 -8.96
N LEU A 16 6.69 -20.49 -8.92
CA LEU A 16 7.37 -21.23 -7.86
C LEU A 16 7.17 -20.54 -6.50
N ASN A 17 7.28 -19.23 -6.45
CA ASN A 17 7.07 -18.44 -5.24
C ASN A 17 5.60 -18.56 -4.74
N GLN A 18 4.62 -18.49 -5.66
CA GLN A 18 3.21 -18.72 -5.30
C GLN A 18 2.97 -20.13 -4.75
N LEU A 19 3.60 -21.14 -5.35
CA LEU A 19 3.49 -22.52 -4.87
C LEU A 19 4.10 -22.68 -3.48
N TYR A 20 5.26 -22.09 -3.24
CA TYR A 20 5.92 -22.09 -1.93
C TYR A 20 5.03 -21.42 -0.87
N MET A 21 4.52 -20.22 -1.13
CA MET A 21 3.60 -19.53 -0.23
C MET A 21 2.32 -20.34 0.04
N ALA A 22 1.77 -20.99 -0.98
CA ALA A 22 0.58 -21.84 -0.81
C ALA A 22 0.87 -23.05 0.09
N LEU A 23 2.04 -23.66 -0.02
CA LEU A 23 2.47 -24.78 0.82
C LEU A 23 2.67 -24.34 2.27
N GLU A 24 3.32 -23.21 2.50
CA GLU A 24 3.52 -22.65 3.84
C GLU A 24 2.17 -22.33 4.49
N LEU A 25 1.22 -21.75 3.76
CA LEU A 25 -0.13 -21.47 4.27
C LEU A 25 -0.91 -22.75 4.61
N LEU A 26 -0.76 -23.80 3.81
CA LEU A 26 -1.38 -25.11 4.10
C LEU A 26 -0.80 -25.72 5.39
N LEU A 27 0.50 -25.60 5.62
CA LEU A 27 1.12 -26.03 6.88
C LEU A 27 0.57 -25.22 8.06
N PHE A 28 0.40 -23.91 7.88
CA PHE A 28 -0.18 -23.02 8.86
C PHE A 28 -1.62 -23.41 9.28
N GLU A 29 -2.42 -23.93 8.35
CA GLU A 29 -3.81 -24.33 8.61
C GLU A 29 -3.93 -25.66 9.37
N THR A 30 -2.90 -26.50 9.32
CA THR A 30 -2.94 -27.84 9.92
C THR A 30 -2.59 -27.85 11.42
N GLU A 31 -1.97 -26.83 11.94
CA GLU A 31 -1.60 -26.70 13.35
C GLU A 31 -2.71 -26.01 14.16
N GLY A 32 -3.73 -26.77 14.57
CA GLY A 32 -4.90 -26.22 15.27
C GLY A 32 -4.60 -25.64 16.67
N ASN A 33 -5.34 -24.58 17.04
CA ASN A 33 -5.43 -23.94 18.37
C ASN A 33 -4.19 -23.16 18.88
N ILE A 34 -3.20 -22.86 18.08
CA ILE A 34 -2.07 -22.01 18.42
C ILE A 34 -2.19 -20.68 17.64
N LEU A 35 -1.80 -19.58 18.28
CA LEU A 35 -1.66 -18.29 17.57
C LEU A 35 -0.55 -18.42 16.54
N ASN A 36 -0.90 -18.35 15.28
CA ASN A 36 0.02 -18.47 14.18
C ASN A 36 0.40 -17.07 13.67
N LEU A 37 1.70 -16.80 13.57
CA LEU A 37 2.24 -15.56 13.01
C LEU A 37 3.01 -15.87 11.73
N CYS A 38 2.55 -15.32 10.60
CA CYS A 38 3.25 -15.39 9.31
C CYS A 38 3.91 -14.06 8.99
N LEU A 39 5.20 -14.08 8.75
CA LEU A 39 5.98 -12.93 8.30
C LEU A 39 6.38 -13.12 6.86
N ILE A 40 5.99 -12.18 5.99
CA ILE A 40 6.28 -12.24 4.55
C ILE A 40 7.04 -10.97 4.16
N GLU A 41 8.22 -11.16 3.62
CA GLU A 41 9.05 -10.07 3.11
C GLU A 41 8.84 -9.92 1.60
N GLU A 42 8.58 -8.69 1.15
CA GLU A 42 8.42 -8.35 -0.27
C GLU A 42 7.49 -9.32 -1.04
N LEU A 43 6.22 -9.37 -0.61
CA LEU A 43 5.21 -10.27 -1.23
C LEU A 43 5.16 -10.16 -2.76
N GLU A 44 5.47 -8.99 -3.31
CA GLU A 44 5.51 -8.72 -4.73
C GLU A 44 6.66 -9.37 -5.48
N ALA A 45 7.69 -9.89 -4.80
CA ALA A 45 8.87 -10.43 -5.44
C ALA A 45 8.52 -11.49 -6.48
N HIS A 46 8.89 -11.23 -7.74
CA HIS A 46 8.60 -12.06 -8.91
C HIS A 46 7.11 -12.29 -9.23
N LEU A 47 6.20 -11.52 -8.62
CA LEU A 47 4.77 -11.62 -8.89
C LEU A 47 4.30 -10.51 -9.84
N HIS A 48 3.59 -10.89 -10.90
CA HIS A 48 2.86 -9.94 -11.74
C HIS A 48 1.75 -9.25 -10.90
N PRO A 49 1.41 -7.96 -11.13
CA PRO A 49 0.41 -7.22 -10.35
C PRO A 49 -0.91 -7.96 -10.12
N GLN A 50 -1.43 -8.66 -11.13
CA GLN A 50 -2.65 -9.47 -10.97
C GLN A 50 -2.47 -10.66 -10.01
N ALA A 51 -1.26 -11.22 -9.95
CA ALA A 51 -0.95 -12.27 -9.00
C ALA A 51 -0.85 -11.72 -7.58
N GLN A 52 -0.24 -10.54 -7.41
CA GLN A 52 -0.19 -9.81 -6.13
C GLN A 52 -1.61 -9.59 -5.58
N LEU A 53 -2.53 -9.08 -6.41
CA LEU A 53 -3.93 -8.86 -6.03
C LEU A 53 -4.65 -10.14 -5.58
N ARG A 54 -4.44 -11.25 -6.29
CA ARG A 54 -5.04 -12.53 -5.92
C ARG A 54 -4.51 -13.01 -4.58
N THR A 55 -3.20 -12.92 -4.39
CA THR A 55 -2.53 -13.38 -3.16
C THR A 55 -2.99 -12.57 -1.96
N ILE A 56 -3.01 -11.25 -2.04
CA ILE A 56 -3.44 -10.40 -0.92
C ILE A 56 -4.92 -10.62 -0.57
N LYS A 57 -5.80 -10.76 -1.56
CA LYS A 57 -7.21 -11.10 -1.33
C LYS A 57 -7.39 -12.47 -0.69
N HIS A 58 -6.57 -13.44 -1.07
CA HIS A 58 -6.58 -14.76 -0.43
C HIS A 58 -6.21 -14.65 1.05
N PHE A 59 -5.17 -13.89 1.38
CA PHE A 59 -4.76 -13.66 2.76
C PHE A 59 -5.84 -12.94 3.58
N GLN A 60 -6.46 -11.90 3.02
CA GLN A 60 -7.55 -11.19 3.70
C GLN A 60 -8.74 -12.09 4.02
N ASN A 61 -9.08 -13.03 3.13
CA ASN A 61 -10.18 -13.98 3.32
C ASN A 61 -9.84 -15.09 4.33
N LYS A 62 -8.57 -15.40 4.54
CA LYS A 62 -8.08 -16.42 5.45
C LYS A 62 -7.72 -15.87 6.84
N ASN A 63 -7.70 -14.56 6.98
CA ASN A 63 -7.41 -13.92 8.26
C ASN A 63 -8.54 -14.23 9.25
N ASN A 64 -8.23 -14.96 10.31
CA ASN A 64 -9.11 -15.29 11.42
C ASN A 64 -8.43 -14.93 12.75
N GLU A 65 -9.16 -15.07 13.86
CA GLU A 65 -8.66 -14.68 15.19
C GLU A 65 -7.35 -15.40 15.60
N ASN A 66 -7.06 -16.56 15.02
CA ASN A 66 -5.89 -17.37 15.35
C ASN A 66 -4.69 -17.15 14.42
N ASN A 67 -4.87 -16.45 13.27
CA ASN A 67 -3.82 -16.27 12.28
C ASN A 67 -3.54 -14.79 12.07
N GLN A 68 -2.30 -14.37 12.30
CA GLN A 68 -1.83 -13.03 12.00
C GLN A 68 -0.81 -13.07 10.87
N ILE A 69 -1.01 -12.23 9.86
CA ILE A 69 -0.08 -12.08 8.73
C ILE A 69 0.48 -10.67 8.77
N ILE A 70 1.80 -10.55 8.83
CA ILE A 70 2.54 -9.29 8.69
C ILE A 70 3.37 -9.40 7.42
N LEU A 71 3.21 -8.44 6.52
CA LEU A 71 3.98 -8.42 5.28
C LEU A 71 4.63 -7.06 5.04
N THR A 72 5.80 -7.08 4.43
CA THR A 72 6.44 -5.87 3.90
C THR A 72 6.24 -5.79 2.39
N THR A 73 6.13 -4.57 1.89
CA THR A 73 5.94 -4.34 0.45
C THR A 73 6.40 -2.96 0.03
N HIS A 74 6.88 -2.86 -1.20
CA HIS A 74 7.10 -1.62 -1.94
C HIS A 74 6.10 -1.46 -3.11
N SER A 75 5.11 -2.35 -3.20
CA SER A 75 4.13 -2.36 -4.27
C SER A 75 2.96 -1.41 -3.99
N ILE A 76 2.78 -0.42 -4.87
CA ILE A 76 1.59 0.44 -4.86
C ILE A 76 0.29 -0.36 -5.07
N THR A 77 0.36 -1.45 -5.83
CA THR A 77 -0.76 -2.36 -6.07
C THR A 77 -1.22 -3.04 -4.77
N LEU A 78 -0.27 -3.51 -3.95
CA LEU A 78 -0.59 -4.11 -2.66
C LEU A 78 -1.09 -3.06 -1.67
N ALA A 79 -0.41 -1.90 -1.57
CA ALA A 79 -0.80 -0.82 -0.67
C ALA A 79 -2.23 -0.31 -0.94
N SER A 80 -2.64 -0.23 -2.23
CA SER A 80 -4.01 0.17 -2.60
C SER A 80 -5.07 -0.91 -2.41
N SER A 81 -4.66 -2.15 -2.12
CA SER A 81 -5.57 -3.31 -2.08
C SER A 81 -5.89 -3.78 -0.67
N VAL A 82 -5.26 -3.20 0.32
CA VAL A 82 -5.49 -3.49 1.73
C VAL A 82 -6.29 -2.37 2.38
N LYS A 83 -6.96 -2.67 3.50
CA LYS A 83 -7.62 -1.64 4.29
C LYS A 83 -6.59 -0.66 4.83
N LEU A 84 -6.89 0.64 4.75
CA LEU A 84 -5.98 1.69 5.19
C LEU A 84 -5.56 1.52 6.65
N GLU A 85 -6.48 1.12 7.52
CA GLU A 85 -6.23 0.86 8.95
C GLU A 85 -5.19 -0.24 9.22
N ASN A 86 -4.95 -1.13 8.25
CA ASN A 86 -3.97 -2.20 8.34
C ASN A 86 -2.59 -1.79 7.81
N LEU A 87 -2.46 -0.58 7.26
CA LEU A 87 -1.18 -0.07 6.79
C LEU A 87 -0.34 0.50 7.93
N ILE A 88 0.96 0.22 7.87
CA ILE A 88 1.98 0.83 8.70
C ILE A 88 3.04 1.39 7.76
N LEU A 89 3.16 2.71 7.71
CA LEU A 89 4.20 3.36 6.91
C LEU A 89 5.51 3.37 7.69
N CYS A 90 6.56 2.80 7.09
CA CYS A 90 7.90 2.83 7.65
C CYS A 90 8.73 3.90 6.94
N LYS A 91 9.14 4.94 7.65
CA LYS A 91 9.93 6.05 7.10
C LYS A 91 10.88 6.62 8.15
N ASN A 92 12.12 6.92 7.75
CA ASN A 92 13.13 7.53 8.62
C ASN A 92 13.29 6.80 9.96
N ASN A 93 13.36 5.46 9.93
CA ASN A 93 13.45 4.58 11.11
C ASN A 93 12.27 4.70 12.09
N LYS A 94 11.13 5.19 11.63
CA LYS A 94 9.88 5.26 12.40
C LYS A 94 8.79 4.48 11.69
N ALA A 95 7.85 3.95 12.47
CA ALA A 95 6.65 3.27 11.99
C ALA A 95 5.41 4.09 12.32
N TYR A 96 4.57 4.34 11.32
CA TYR A 96 3.37 5.16 11.43
C TYR A 96 2.15 4.31 11.10
N SER A 97 1.42 3.89 12.12
CA SER A 97 0.16 3.16 11.95
C SER A 97 -0.91 4.07 11.34
N MET A 98 -1.70 3.54 10.41
CA MET A 98 -2.83 4.23 9.80
C MET A 98 -4.17 3.96 10.51
N ARG A 99 -4.16 3.41 11.72
CA ARG A 99 -5.37 3.21 12.52
C ARG A 99 -5.93 4.54 13.03
N ALA A 100 -7.23 4.56 13.30
CA ALA A 100 -7.95 5.74 13.78
C ALA A 100 -7.37 6.36 15.07
N GLU A 101 -6.80 5.52 15.94
CA GLU A 101 -6.16 5.96 17.20
C GLU A 101 -4.95 6.89 16.98
N TYR A 102 -4.33 6.84 15.80
CA TYR A 102 -3.10 7.56 15.47
C TYR A 102 -3.30 8.64 14.41
N THR A 103 -4.43 8.65 13.72
CA THR A 103 -4.72 9.57 12.60
C THR A 103 -5.91 10.45 12.89
N LYS A 104 -6.04 11.56 12.18
CA LYS A 104 -7.27 12.41 12.21
C LYS A 104 -8.35 11.94 11.23
N LEU A 105 -8.25 10.68 10.76
CA LEU A 105 -9.25 10.08 9.89
C LEU A 105 -10.46 9.62 10.71
N GLU A 106 -11.64 9.95 10.24
CA GLU A 106 -12.90 9.50 10.79
C GLU A 106 -13.40 8.24 10.05
N GLU A 107 -14.36 7.51 10.62
CA GLU A 107 -14.89 6.28 10.02
C GLU A 107 -15.36 6.45 8.57
N HIS A 108 -15.99 7.60 8.27
CA HIS A 108 -16.45 7.89 6.91
C HIS A 108 -15.29 8.22 5.94
N ASP A 109 -14.14 8.70 6.46
CA ASP A 109 -12.94 8.91 5.64
C ASP A 109 -12.30 7.58 5.24
N TYR A 110 -12.23 6.61 6.16
CA TYR A 110 -11.74 5.26 5.85
C TYR A 110 -12.59 4.60 4.76
N LYS A 111 -13.91 4.62 4.90
CA LYS A 111 -14.84 4.07 3.90
C LYS A 111 -14.65 4.72 2.52
N PHE A 112 -14.48 6.02 2.49
CA PHE A 112 -14.21 6.75 1.25
C PHE A 112 -12.86 6.36 0.64
N LEU A 113 -11.79 6.37 1.43
CA LEU A 113 -10.45 6.06 0.95
C LEU A 113 -10.34 4.61 0.48
N GLU A 114 -10.97 3.64 1.15
CA GLU A 114 -11.03 2.25 0.69
C GLU A 114 -11.67 2.10 -0.71
N MET A 115 -12.62 2.95 -1.05
CA MET A 115 -13.27 2.93 -2.36
C MET A 115 -12.45 3.62 -3.47
N PHE A 116 -11.74 4.70 -3.12
CA PHE A 116 -11.14 5.60 -4.10
C PHE A 116 -9.62 5.63 -4.10
N LEU A 117 -8.96 4.98 -3.14
CA LEU A 117 -7.51 4.85 -3.08
C LEU A 117 -7.06 3.72 -4.02
N ASP A 118 -6.94 4.04 -5.29
CA ASP A 118 -6.43 3.13 -6.31
C ASP A 118 -4.87 3.16 -6.37
N ALA A 119 -4.31 2.31 -7.23
CA ALA A 119 -2.87 2.21 -7.39
C ALA A 119 -2.21 3.54 -7.83
N THR A 120 -2.91 4.41 -8.55
CA THR A 120 -2.37 5.71 -8.99
C THR A 120 -2.24 6.68 -7.81
N LYS A 121 -3.18 6.64 -6.87
CA LYS A 121 -3.20 7.47 -5.68
C LYS A 121 -2.34 6.89 -4.55
N ALA A 122 -2.20 5.56 -4.46
CA ALA A 122 -1.35 4.90 -3.46
C ALA A 122 0.13 5.29 -3.56
N ASN A 123 0.55 5.92 -4.64
CA ASN A 123 1.87 6.51 -4.78
C ASN A 123 2.20 7.53 -3.68
N LEU A 124 1.16 8.15 -3.07
CA LEU A 124 1.32 9.10 -1.95
C LEU A 124 2.03 8.49 -0.74
N PHE A 125 1.93 7.15 -0.52
CA PHE A 125 2.59 6.48 0.60
C PHE A 125 4.09 6.32 0.41
N PHE A 126 4.57 6.32 -0.83
CA PHE A 126 5.97 6.06 -1.18
C PHE A 126 6.75 7.34 -1.48
N ALA A 127 6.06 8.46 -1.64
CA ALA A 127 6.67 9.74 -1.98
C ALA A 127 7.44 10.36 -0.80
N LYS A 128 8.45 11.16 -1.11
CA LYS A 128 9.13 12.03 -0.14
C LYS A 128 8.35 13.32 0.12
N GLY A 129 7.50 13.73 -0.83
CA GLY A 129 6.58 14.85 -0.72
C GLY A 129 5.40 14.62 -1.68
N VAL A 130 4.24 15.21 -1.37
CA VAL A 130 3.01 15.01 -2.14
C VAL A 130 2.41 16.35 -2.53
N ILE A 131 2.01 16.48 -3.79
CA ILE A 131 1.18 17.57 -4.28
C ILE A 131 -0.18 16.99 -4.64
N LEU A 132 -1.21 17.36 -3.90
CA LEU A 132 -2.59 16.97 -4.20
C LEU A 132 -3.21 17.99 -5.16
N VAL A 133 -3.83 17.51 -6.22
CA VAL A 133 -4.45 18.35 -7.25
C VAL A 133 -5.88 17.91 -7.53
N GLU A 134 -6.72 18.83 -8.00
CA GLU A 134 -8.14 18.55 -8.27
C GLU A 134 -8.38 17.88 -9.61
N GLY A 135 -7.53 18.15 -10.60
CA GLY A 135 -7.80 17.74 -11.96
C GLY A 135 -6.61 17.17 -12.71
N THR A 136 -6.92 16.74 -13.93
CA THR A 136 -5.92 16.19 -14.87
C THR A 136 -5.00 17.29 -15.42
N ALA A 137 -5.50 18.52 -15.53
CA ALA A 137 -4.73 19.65 -16.05
C ALA A 137 -3.53 19.93 -15.13
N GLU A 138 -3.76 20.09 -13.83
CA GLU A 138 -2.71 20.32 -12.84
C GLU A 138 -1.75 19.14 -12.77
N ASN A 139 -2.29 17.91 -12.86
CA ASN A 139 -1.49 16.69 -12.83
C ASN A 139 -0.47 16.60 -13.98
N ILE A 140 -0.77 17.23 -15.12
CA ILE A 140 0.12 17.31 -16.28
C ILE A 140 1.01 18.55 -16.23
N LEU A 141 0.42 19.71 -15.88
CA LEU A 141 1.12 20.99 -15.93
C LEU A 141 2.20 21.14 -14.84
N ILE A 142 1.92 20.70 -13.62
CA ILE A 142 2.84 20.87 -12.49
C ILE A 142 4.19 20.19 -12.73
N PRO A 143 4.26 18.90 -13.14
CA PRO A 143 5.56 18.29 -13.48
C PRO A 143 6.27 19.03 -14.61
N THR A 144 5.53 19.44 -15.65
CA THR A 144 6.11 20.18 -16.79
C THR A 144 6.68 21.53 -16.38
N ILE A 145 5.95 22.29 -15.56
CA ILE A 145 6.44 23.57 -15.03
C ILE A 145 7.68 23.35 -14.17
N ALA A 146 7.67 22.30 -13.32
CA ALA A 146 8.80 21.95 -12.49
C ALA A 146 10.08 21.66 -13.31
N GLU A 147 9.93 20.97 -14.42
CA GLU A 147 11.03 20.73 -15.37
C GLU A 147 11.55 22.04 -16.00
N ILE A 148 10.64 22.92 -16.47
CA ILE A 148 11.00 24.20 -17.09
C ILE A 148 11.79 25.09 -16.13
N ILE A 149 11.46 25.10 -14.84
CA ILE A 149 12.17 25.88 -13.82
C ILE A 149 13.42 25.18 -13.26
N GLY A 150 13.80 24.02 -13.83
CA GLY A 150 14.98 23.26 -13.43
C GLY A 150 14.88 22.56 -12.08
N LYS A 151 13.65 22.21 -11.67
CA LYS A 151 13.36 21.47 -10.43
C LYS A 151 12.45 20.26 -10.70
N PRO A 152 12.90 19.27 -11.49
CA PRO A 152 12.08 18.13 -11.86
C PRO A 152 11.67 17.32 -10.62
N LEU A 153 10.36 17.11 -10.44
CA LEU A 153 9.79 16.54 -9.21
C LEU A 153 10.30 15.14 -8.89
N HIS A 154 10.63 14.36 -9.91
CA HIS A 154 11.12 12.97 -9.72
C HIS A 154 12.50 12.94 -9.02
N GLU A 155 13.38 13.92 -9.22
CA GLU A 155 14.68 14.02 -8.53
C GLU A 155 14.51 14.25 -7.02
N TYR A 156 13.42 14.90 -6.63
CA TYR A 156 13.08 15.17 -5.23
C TYR A 156 12.17 14.10 -4.61
N GLY A 157 11.73 13.11 -5.39
CA GLY A 157 10.80 12.10 -4.93
C GLY A 157 9.41 12.64 -4.61
N ILE A 158 8.99 13.70 -5.31
CA ILE A 158 7.67 14.32 -5.14
C ILE A 158 6.68 13.69 -6.11
N SER A 159 5.52 13.27 -5.59
CA SER A 159 4.42 12.76 -6.40
C SER A 159 3.29 13.77 -6.51
N VAL A 160 2.81 14.01 -7.73
CA VAL A 160 1.57 14.74 -7.98
C VAL A 160 0.44 13.71 -8.03
N VAL A 161 -0.59 13.91 -7.23
CA VAL A 161 -1.71 12.97 -7.10
C VAL A 161 -3.02 13.68 -7.36
N ASN A 162 -3.68 13.30 -8.44
CA ASN A 162 -5.01 13.78 -8.75
C ASN A 162 -6.04 13.06 -7.88
N VAL A 163 -6.69 13.80 -6.99
CA VAL A 163 -7.67 13.26 -6.03
C VAL A 163 -9.11 13.55 -6.43
N GLY A 164 -9.31 14.35 -7.47
CA GLY A 164 -10.62 14.75 -7.98
C GLY A 164 -11.40 15.66 -7.03
N ASN A 165 -11.73 16.86 -7.47
CA ASN A 165 -12.57 17.82 -6.76
C ASN A 165 -12.22 17.96 -5.25
N ILE A 166 -13.23 18.14 -4.42
CA ILE A 166 -13.13 18.38 -2.96
C ILE A 166 -12.58 17.21 -2.12
N ALA A 167 -12.24 16.08 -2.76
CA ALA A 167 -11.73 14.91 -2.06
C ALA A 167 -10.33 15.11 -1.43
N PHE A 168 -9.61 16.19 -1.79
CA PHE A 168 -8.29 16.48 -1.24
C PHE A 168 -8.28 16.61 0.29
N PHE A 169 -9.35 17.06 0.93
CA PHE A 169 -9.45 17.07 2.39
C PHE A 169 -9.34 15.67 3.00
N LYS A 170 -9.93 14.66 2.39
CA LYS A 170 -9.85 13.28 2.88
C LYS A 170 -8.47 12.68 2.68
N TYR A 171 -7.85 12.94 1.51
CA TYR A 171 -6.49 12.48 1.25
C TYR A 171 -5.45 13.20 2.11
N SER A 172 -5.61 14.50 2.38
CA SER A 172 -4.69 15.24 3.25
C SER A 172 -4.75 14.75 4.69
N LYS A 173 -5.91 14.32 5.19
CA LYS A 173 -6.05 13.75 6.54
C LYS A 173 -5.20 12.49 6.76
N ILE A 174 -4.82 11.75 5.70
CA ILE A 174 -3.91 10.60 5.80
C ILE A 174 -2.58 11.01 6.47
N PHE A 175 -2.13 12.24 6.23
CA PHE A 175 -0.86 12.76 6.74
C PHE A 175 -0.99 13.45 8.11
N LEU A 176 -2.22 13.62 8.59
CA LEU A 176 -2.47 14.26 9.89
C LEU A 176 -2.50 13.21 11.00
N ARG A 177 -1.82 13.52 12.09
CA ARG A 177 -1.73 12.63 13.26
C ARG A 177 -2.46 13.22 14.45
N GLU A 178 -2.98 12.35 15.33
CA GLU A 178 -3.60 12.79 16.59
C GLU A 178 -2.58 13.51 17.47
N LYS A 179 -1.36 13.00 17.56
CA LYS A 179 -0.27 13.61 18.31
C LYS A 179 0.72 14.31 17.37
N GLU A 180 1.03 15.54 17.66
CA GLU A 180 1.95 16.35 16.87
C GLU A 180 3.40 15.78 16.87
N GLU A 181 3.79 15.10 17.95
CA GLU A 181 5.08 14.41 18.11
C GLU A 181 5.24 13.22 17.14
N GLU A 182 4.13 12.64 16.70
CA GLU A 182 4.07 11.54 15.75
C GLU A 182 3.88 12.01 14.30
N LYS A 183 4.12 13.28 14.02
CA LYS A 183 3.96 13.88 12.69
C LYS A 183 4.67 13.08 11.62
N LEU A 184 3.93 12.79 10.54
CA LEU A 184 4.49 12.15 9.37
C LEU A 184 5.41 13.15 8.64
N ASP A 185 6.66 12.79 8.45
CA ASP A 185 7.65 13.62 7.75
C ASP A 185 7.49 13.50 6.22
N ILE A 186 6.30 13.87 5.75
CA ILE A 186 5.97 13.97 4.33
C ILE A 186 5.31 15.33 4.12
N PRO A 187 5.97 16.30 3.51
CA PRO A 187 5.36 17.57 3.16
C PRO A 187 4.24 17.36 2.14
N VAL A 188 3.11 17.99 2.40
CA VAL A 188 1.93 17.94 1.52
C VAL A 188 1.57 19.35 1.10
N ALA A 189 1.44 19.56 -0.20
CA ALA A 189 0.90 20.77 -0.79
C ALA A 189 -0.44 20.45 -1.46
N ILE A 190 -1.37 21.37 -1.43
CA ILE A 190 -2.68 21.26 -2.10
C ILE A 190 -2.75 22.42 -3.09
N ILE A 191 -3.09 22.11 -4.34
CA ILE A 191 -3.30 23.09 -5.39
C ILE A 191 -4.74 22.97 -5.86
N THR A 192 -5.49 24.04 -5.70
CA THR A 192 -6.91 24.17 -6.08
C THR A 192 -7.10 25.42 -6.91
N ASP A 193 -8.16 25.50 -7.69
CA ASP A 193 -8.61 26.72 -8.38
C ASP A 193 -9.12 27.79 -7.41
#